data_a5c1b9854fe565bbe64dd8935f02e269
#
_entry.id   a5c1b9854fe565bbe64dd8935f02e269
#
_cell.length_a   1.000
_cell.length_b   1.000
_cell.length_c   1.000
_cell.angle_alpha   90.00
_cell.angle_beta   90.00
_cell.angle_gamma   90.00
#
_symmetry.space_group_name_H-M   'P 1'
#
loop_
_entity.id
_entity.type
_entity.pdbx_description
1 polymer ?
#
loop_
_entity_poly.entity_id
_entity_poly.type
_entity_poly.pdbx_seq_one_letter_code
_entity_poly.pdbx_strand_id
1 'polypeptide(L)'
;VGPETEKQLVDGAIKGLVESLNDPYSQYLTGEEQQSMIDSLSGSFEGIGAVIEGRAADGAPCSTLGPDCALTVVSPIDGSPALRAGISSGDQIKAIDSVPVDGKTVDEAVVNIRGAKGSTVVITIVRGSAAPTPISIVRDVITIPAVEPKVLRTPNGATVGYLRLAEFSEIAGDQFHAALQKVVDAKTTRIVLDLRDNPGGYLSTALRIASEFIGDGVVYIEEDKAGVRTETRAQGGGLATSTTVRLIVLVNKGSASASEILAGALQDRGRAVLVGETTFGKGVVQTFMDLSDGSGLKLTIAKWLTPNGRWIQGTGLTPDRIVPTVAPGSADDPVLAAALSLLD
;
A
#
# COMPACT_ATOMS: atom_id res chain seq x y z
N VAL A 1 9.76 38.28 5.71
CA VAL A 1 8.61 37.39 5.56
C VAL A 1 8.03 37.70 4.19
N GLY A 2 8.06 36.73 3.26
CA GLY A 2 7.46 36.88 1.94
C GLY A 2 5.93 36.96 2.05
N PRO A 3 5.23 37.45 0.99
CA PRO A 3 3.77 37.47 1.00
C PRO A 3 3.29 35.99 0.86
N GLU A 4 2.89 35.42 1.98
CA GLU A 4 2.16 34.15 1.94
C GLU A 4 0.77 34.39 1.36
N THR A 5 0.27 33.45 0.57
CA THR A 5 -1.07 33.53 0.03
C THR A 5 -2.10 33.34 1.14
N GLU A 6 -3.30 33.92 0.98
CA GLU A 6 -4.41 33.74 1.91
C GLU A 6 -4.67 32.24 2.18
N LYS A 7 -4.58 31.41 1.16
CA LYS A 7 -4.72 29.94 1.26
C LYS A 7 -3.68 29.34 2.20
N GLN A 8 -2.40 29.68 2.08
CA GLN A 8 -1.34 29.17 2.95
C GLN A 8 -1.56 29.52 4.43
N LEU A 9 -2.08 30.74 4.70
CA LEU A 9 -2.40 31.18 6.06
C LEU A 9 -3.58 30.39 6.63
N VAL A 10 -4.62 30.14 5.83
CA VAL A 10 -5.80 29.36 6.25
C VAL A 10 -5.40 27.89 6.48
N ASP A 11 -4.67 27.29 5.55
CA ASP A 11 -4.17 25.90 5.67
C ASP A 11 -3.32 25.74 6.94
N GLY A 12 -2.42 26.70 7.21
CA GLY A 12 -1.60 26.71 8.42
C GLY A 12 -2.41 26.82 9.73
N ALA A 13 -3.46 27.64 9.72
CA ALA A 13 -4.35 27.78 10.87
C ALA A 13 -5.15 26.50 11.15
N ILE A 14 -5.71 25.86 10.11
CA ILE A 14 -6.46 24.59 10.25
C ILE A 14 -5.52 23.48 10.70
N LYS A 15 -4.32 23.41 10.12
CA LYS A 15 -3.30 22.43 10.52
C LYS A 15 -2.94 22.55 12.00
N GLY A 16 -2.67 23.77 12.48
CA GLY A 16 -2.41 24.03 13.90
C GLY A 16 -3.60 23.68 14.81
N LEU A 17 -4.83 23.91 14.35
CA LEU A 17 -6.03 23.51 15.08
C LEU A 17 -6.10 21.98 15.24
N VAL A 18 -5.86 21.22 14.18
CA VAL A 18 -5.88 19.74 14.24
C VAL A 18 -4.70 19.22 15.07
N GLU A 19 -3.51 19.80 14.95
CA GLU A 19 -2.33 19.44 15.76
C GLU A 19 -2.59 19.65 17.27
N SER A 20 -3.42 20.63 17.65
CA SER A 20 -3.78 20.87 19.05
C SER A 20 -4.57 19.72 19.71
N LEU A 21 -5.10 18.77 18.93
CA LEU A 21 -5.72 17.56 19.46
C LEU A 21 -4.72 16.61 20.12
N ASN A 22 -3.41 16.81 19.89
CA ASN A 22 -2.33 15.95 20.36
C ASN A 22 -2.51 14.48 19.97
N ASP A 23 -3.13 14.22 18.83
CA ASP A 23 -3.28 12.90 18.23
C ASP A 23 -2.40 12.82 16.97
N PRO A 24 -1.36 11.98 16.96
CA PRO A 24 -0.43 11.88 15.83
C PRO A 24 -1.07 11.30 14.55
N TYR A 25 -2.27 10.76 14.64
CA TYR A 25 -2.98 10.15 13.54
C TYR A 25 -4.05 11.07 12.94
N SER A 26 -4.43 12.15 13.65
CA SER A 26 -5.34 13.18 13.13
C SER A 26 -4.57 14.22 12.35
N GLN A 27 -5.01 14.52 11.12
CA GLN A 27 -4.31 15.39 10.18
C GLN A 27 -5.30 16.23 9.37
N TYR A 28 -4.93 17.47 9.08
CA TYR A 28 -5.48 18.23 7.98
C TYR A 28 -4.63 17.93 6.73
N LEU A 29 -5.30 17.68 5.62
CA LEU A 29 -4.70 17.38 4.33
C LEU A 29 -5.04 18.50 3.35
N THR A 30 -4.05 19.08 2.72
CA THR A 30 -4.28 19.98 1.57
C THR A 30 -4.95 19.22 0.43
N GLY A 31 -5.49 19.92 -0.57
CA GLY A 31 -6.14 19.25 -1.71
C GLY A 31 -5.22 18.26 -2.43
N GLU A 32 -3.93 18.58 -2.55
CA GLU A 32 -2.94 17.69 -3.17
C GLU A 32 -2.66 16.46 -2.30
N GLU A 33 -2.49 16.64 -0.98
CA GLU A 33 -2.29 15.56 -0.01
C GLU A 33 -3.53 14.65 0.07
N GLN A 34 -4.73 15.24 0.04
CA GLN A 34 -6.01 14.52 0.03
C GLN A 34 -6.11 13.65 -1.24
N GLN A 35 -5.85 14.23 -2.42
CA GLN A 35 -5.90 13.49 -3.68
C GLN A 35 -4.87 12.36 -3.72
N SER A 36 -3.65 12.61 -3.27
CA SER A 36 -2.60 11.59 -3.19
C SER A 36 -2.99 10.43 -2.28
N MET A 37 -3.65 10.73 -1.16
CA MET A 37 -4.16 9.70 -0.25
C MET A 37 -5.31 8.90 -0.88
N ILE A 38 -6.25 9.56 -1.57
CA ILE A 38 -7.35 8.89 -2.28
C ILE A 38 -6.77 7.96 -3.35
N ASP A 39 -5.82 8.42 -4.16
CA ASP A 39 -5.17 7.61 -5.18
C ASP A 39 -4.50 6.37 -4.58
N SER A 40 -3.77 6.54 -3.47
CA SER A 40 -3.13 5.43 -2.75
C SER A 40 -4.18 4.43 -2.24
N LEU A 41 -5.21 4.91 -1.55
CA LEU A 41 -6.24 4.04 -0.97
C LEU A 41 -7.14 3.38 -2.02
N SER A 42 -7.33 3.99 -3.19
CA SER A 42 -8.07 3.37 -4.29
C SER A 42 -7.33 2.17 -4.89
N GLY A 43 -5.99 2.15 -4.78
CA GLY A 43 -5.11 1.19 -5.45
C GLY A 43 -4.99 1.43 -6.96
N SER A 44 -5.40 2.63 -7.40
CA SER A 44 -5.33 3.03 -8.80
C SER A 44 -5.15 4.54 -8.90
N PHE A 45 -4.57 5.01 -10.01
CA PHE A 45 -4.46 6.43 -10.33
C PHE A 45 -4.62 6.67 -11.83
N GLU A 46 -4.98 7.89 -12.20
CA GLU A 46 -5.11 8.25 -13.60
C GLU A 46 -3.81 8.84 -14.14
N GLY A 47 -3.29 8.26 -15.24
CA GLY A 47 -2.02 8.67 -15.79
C GLY A 47 -1.51 7.77 -16.90
N ILE A 48 -0.18 7.76 -17.10
CA ILE A 48 0.47 6.96 -18.14
C ILE A 48 0.96 5.58 -17.65
N GLY A 49 1.11 5.39 -16.33
CA GLY A 49 1.58 4.13 -15.74
C GLY A 49 3.08 3.86 -15.94
N ALA A 50 3.91 4.72 -15.37
CA ALA A 50 5.35 4.55 -15.29
C ALA A 50 5.87 4.97 -13.92
N VAL A 51 6.85 4.24 -13.40
CA VAL A 51 7.64 4.65 -12.22
C VAL A 51 8.71 5.63 -12.71
N ILE A 52 8.73 6.83 -12.13
CA ILE A 52 9.58 7.94 -12.56
C ILE A 52 10.33 8.49 -11.35
N GLU A 53 11.61 8.74 -11.52
CA GLU A 53 12.48 9.31 -10.48
C GLU A 53 13.42 10.37 -11.06
N GLY A 54 13.85 11.31 -10.21
CA GLY A 54 15.02 12.15 -10.50
C GLY A 54 16.30 11.37 -10.26
N ARG A 55 17.17 11.29 -11.26
CA ARG A 55 18.46 10.59 -11.15
C ARG A 55 19.61 11.47 -11.61
N ALA A 56 20.65 11.58 -10.75
CA ALA A 56 21.91 12.18 -11.08
C ALA A 56 22.75 11.27 -12.01
N ALA A 57 23.83 11.79 -12.57
CA ALA A 57 24.70 11.04 -13.50
C ALA A 57 25.34 9.79 -12.88
N ASP A 58 25.56 9.79 -11.56
CA ASP A 58 26.05 8.64 -10.77
C ASP A 58 24.95 7.67 -10.35
N GLY A 59 23.69 7.95 -10.73
CA GLY A 59 22.50 7.15 -10.39
C GLY A 59 21.88 7.48 -9.03
N ALA A 60 22.42 8.43 -8.26
CA ALA A 60 21.86 8.85 -7.00
C ALA A 60 20.51 9.56 -7.20
N PRO A 61 19.55 9.42 -6.25
CA PRO A 61 18.27 10.13 -6.32
C PRO A 61 18.49 11.64 -6.15
N CYS A 62 17.71 12.43 -6.90
CA CYS A 62 17.70 13.88 -6.83
C CYS A 62 16.28 14.41 -7.03
N SER A 63 15.99 15.64 -6.57
CA SER A 63 14.63 16.17 -6.53
C SER A 63 14.38 17.37 -7.43
N THR A 64 15.42 18.20 -7.72
CA THR A 64 15.31 19.37 -8.58
C THR A 64 15.93 19.06 -9.94
N LEU A 65 15.11 19.09 -10.99
CA LEU A 65 15.47 18.69 -12.35
C LEU A 65 16.35 19.74 -13.03
N GLY A 66 17.32 19.28 -13.80
CA GLY A 66 18.26 20.12 -14.50
C GLY A 66 19.44 19.34 -15.10
N PRO A 67 20.57 19.99 -15.41
CA PRO A 67 21.73 19.35 -16.03
C PRO A 67 22.30 18.18 -15.22
N ASP A 68 22.25 18.29 -13.88
CA ASP A 68 22.81 17.29 -12.95
C ASP A 68 21.75 16.30 -12.41
N CYS A 69 20.48 16.47 -12.78
CA CYS A 69 19.36 15.66 -12.29
C CYS A 69 18.35 15.42 -13.42
N ALA A 70 18.35 14.23 -14.00
CA ALA A 70 17.42 13.89 -15.08
C ALA A 70 16.17 13.20 -14.57
N LEU A 71 15.00 13.63 -15.05
CA LEU A 71 13.75 12.91 -14.83
C LEU A 71 13.77 11.59 -15.63
N THR A 72 13.89 10.46 -14.96
CA THR A 72 14.15 9.18 -15.59
C THR A 72 13.06 8.17 -15.34
N VAL A 73 12.63 7.47 -16.37
CA VAL A 73 11.73 6.32 -16.25
C VAL A 73 12.49 5.13 -15.66
N VAL A 74 12.13 4.71 -14.46
CA VAL A 74 12.68 3.51 -13.82
C VAL A 74 12.12 2.28 -14.51
N SER A 75 10.78 2.20 -14.63
CA SER A 75 10.09 1.14 -15.37
C SER A 75 8.67 1.59 -15.77
N PRO A 76 8.20 1.27 -16.97
CA PRO A 76 6.77 1.30 -17.25
C PRO A 76 6.08 0.14 -16.53
N ILE A 77 4.83 0.34 -16.13
CA ILE A 77 3.99 -0.69 -15.50
C ILE A 77 3.43 -1.61 -16.60
N ASP A 78 3.37 -2.91 -16.34
CA ASP A 78 2.85 -3.89 -17.27
C ASP A 78 1.42 -3.55 -17.72
N GLY A 79 1.17 -3.61 -19.04
CA GLY A 79 -0.12 -3.28 -19.63
C GLY A 79 -0.49 -1.79 -19.60
N SER A 80 0.39 -0.91 -19.14
CA SER A 80 0.13 0.54 -19.05
C SER A 80 0.13 1.26 -20.41
N PRO A 81 -0.48 2.45 -20.50
CA PRO A 81 -0.35 3.32 -21.67
C PRO A 81 1.10 3.65 -22.03
N ALA A 82 1.96 3.89 -21.03
CA ALA A 82 3.38 4.17 -21.25
C ALA A 82 4.08 3.02 -21.96
N LEU A 83 3.87 1.79 -21.48
CA LEU A 83 4.45 0.58 -22.12
C LEU A 83 3.94 0.40 -23.55
N ARG A 84 2.62 0.54 -23.76
CA ARG A 84 2.02 0.43 -25.11
C ARG A 84 2.53 1.51 -26.07
N ALA A 85 2.85 2.70 -25.57
CA ALA A 85 3.41 3.79 -26.35
C ALA A 85 4.91 3.65 -26.61
N GLY A 86 5.58 2.62 -26.08
CA GLY A 86 6.98 2.34 -26.32
C GLY A 86 7.95 3.05 -25.35
N ILE A 87 7.45 3.59 -24.23
CA ILE A 87 8.30 4.06 -23.12
C ILE A 87 9.05 2.86 -22.55
N SER A 88 10.30 3.07 -22.22
CA SER A 88 11.19 2.02 -21.70
C SER A 88 11.97 2.49 -20.48
N SER A 89 12.46 1.53 -19.68
CA SER A 89 13.38 1.83 -18.57
C SER A 89 14.63 2.56 -19.07
N GLY A 90 15.05 3.60 -18.35
CA GLY A 90 16.17 4.44 -18.68
C GLY A 90 15.85 5.61 -19.62
N ASP A 91 14.62 5.75 -20.13
CA ASP A 91 14.22 6.93 -20.88
C ASP A 91 14.29 8.18 -20.00
N GLN A 92 14.92 9.25 -20.48
CA GLN A 92 14.95 10.52 -19.81
C GLN A 92 13.87 11.44 -20.36
N ILE A 93 13.00 11.94 -19.51
CA ILE A 93 11.95 12.90 -19.87
C ILE A 93 12.56 14.31 -19.90
N LYS A 94 12.46 14.98 -21.02
CA LYS A 94 12.99 16.34 -21.22
C LYS A 94 11.91 17.42 -21.29
N ALA A 95 10.70 17.06 -21.74
CA ALA A 95 9.57 17.96 -21.76
C ALA A 95 8.26 17.22 -21.62
N ILE A 96 7.24 17.89 -21.08
CA ILE A 96 5.86 17.44 -20.96
C ILE A 96 4.98 18.48 -21.64
N ASP A 97 4.16 18.07 -22.63
CA ASP A 97 3.32 18.96 -23.45
C ASP A 97 4.11 20.17 -24.02
N SER A 98 5.33 19.88 -24.50
CA SER A 98 6.29 20.86 -25.02
C SER A 98 6.89 21.81 -23.98
N VAL A 99 6.57 21.66 -22.69
CA VAL A 99 7.16 22.46 -21.61
C VAL A 99 8.37 21.72 -21.04
N PRO A 100 9.58 22.30 -21.06
CA PRO A 100 10.77 21.67 -20.46
C PRO A 100 10.57 21.36 -18.97
N VAL A 101 11.18 20.25 -18.51
CA VAL A 101 11.15 19.88 -17.09
C VAL A 101 12.25 20.52 -16.26
N ASP A 102 13.25 21.11 -16.88
CA ASP A 102 14.38 21.75 -16.19
C ASP A 102 13.88 22.88 -15.25
N GLY A 103 14.42 22.92 -14.06
CA GLY A 103 14.05 23.87 -13.00
C GLY A 103 12.84 23.50 -12.19
N LYS A 104 12.11 22.44 -12.56
CA LYS A 104 10.99 21.89 -11.79
C LYS A 104 11.44 20.86 -10.77
N THR A 105 10.61 20.59 -9.78
CA THR A 105 10.79 19.41 -8.94
C THR A 105 10.26 18.16 -9.67
N VAL A 106 10.67 16.98 -9.20
CA VAL A 106 10.14 15.70 -9.70
C VAL A 106 8.63 15.63 -9.52
N ASP A 107 8.12 16.08 -8.36
CA ASP A 107 6.68 16.05 -8.04
C ASP A 107 5.87 16.97 -8.99
N GLU A 108 6.34 18.19 -9.25
CA GLU A 108 5.72 19.10 -10.22
C GLU A 108 5.67 18.51 -11.64
N ALA A 109 6.72 17.79 -12.04
CA ALA A 109 6.74 17.10 -13.32
C ALA A 109 5.74 15.93 -13.35
N VAL A 110 5.67 15.13 -12.28
CA VAL A 110 4.73 14.02 -12.14
C VAL A 110 3.29 14.48 -12.15
N VAL A 111 2.95 15.60 -11.50
CA VAL A 111 1.61 16.21 -11.55
C VAL A 111 1.20 16.53 -12.98
N ASN A 112 2.12 17.07 -13.80
CA ASN A 112 1.83 17.37 -15.21
C ASN A 112 1.71 16.10 -16.11
N ILE A 113 2.36 15.00 -15.74
CA ILE A 113 2.23 13.71 -16.44
C ILE A 113 0.88 13.06 -16.13
N ARG A 114 0.41 13.15 -14.88
CA ARG A 114 -0.93 12.68 -14.46
C ARG A 114 -2.02 13.50 -15.14
N GLY A 115 -3.25 13.02 -15.07
CA GLY A 115 -4.44 13.71 -15.58
C GLY A 115 -5.52 12.74 -15.99
N ALA A 116 -6.71 13.28 -16.28
CA ALA A 116 -7.94 12.51 -16.46
C ALA A 116 -7.81 11.41 -17.53
N LYS A 117 -8.40 10.26 -17.24
CA LYS A 117 -8.55 9.14 -18.20
C LYS A 117 -9.07 9.66 -19.55
N GLY A 118 -8.45 9.17 -20.64
CA GLY A 118 -8.80 9.56 -22.01
C GLY A 118 -8.16 10.87 -22.49
N SER A 119 -7.58 11.68 -21.60
CA SER A 119 -6.79 12.83 -22.00
C SER A 119 -5.42 12.40 -22.54
N THR A 120 -4.82 13.23 -23.39
CA THR A 120 -3.52 12.95 -24.01
C THR A 120 -2.45 13.81 -23.37
N VAL A 121 -1.25 13.22 -23.13
CA VAL A 121 -0.03 13.95 -22.80
C VAL A 121 1.04 13.63 -23.83
N VAL A 122 1.87 14.61 -24.17
CA VAL A 122 3.04 14.42 -25.03
C VAL A 122 4.30 14.45 -24.18
N ILE A 123 4.97 13.31 -24.07
CA ILE A 123 6.23 13.16 -23.31
C ILE A 123 7.38 13.18 -24.31
N THR A 124 8.27 14.17 -24.22
CA THR A 124 9.50 14.19 -25.02
C THR A 124 10.61 13.46 -24.27
N ILE A 125 11.04 12.34 -24.79
CA ILE A 125 12.09 11.50 -24.19
C ILE A 125 13.42 11.58 -24.95
N VAL A 126 14.50 11.28 -24.23
CA VAL A 126 15.83 10.97 -24.78
C VAL A 126 16.20 9.56 -24.32
N ARG A 127 16.52 8.68 -25.28
CA ARG A 127 16.92 7.30 -25.03
C ARG A 127 18.39 7.12 -25.40
N GLY A 128 19.26 6.98 -24.38
CA GLY A 128 20.71 6.93 -24.58
C GLY A 128 21.22 8.19 -25.26
N SER A 129 21.85 8.06 -26.44
CA SER A 129 22.38 9.19 -27.25
C SER A 129 21.44 9.61 -28.40
N ALA A 130 20.22 9.11 -28.41
CA ALA A 130 19.26 9.46 -29.49
C ALA A 130 18.77 10.90 -29.37
N ALA A 131 18.28 11.47 -30.49
CA ALA A 131 17.64 12.78 -30.47
C ALA A 131 16.34 12.75 -29.64
N PRO A 132 15.97 13.89 -29.03
CA PRO A 132 14.70 14.01 -28.33
C PRO A 132 13.52 13.61 -29.22
N THR A 133 12.66 12.70 -28.74
CA THR A 133 11.53 12.18 -29.48
C THR A 133 10.24 12.40 -28.69
N PRO A 134 9.25 13.11 -29.25
CA PRO A 134 7.94 13.25 -28.62
C PRO A 134 7.12 11.97 -28.77
N ILE A 135 6.51 11.52 -27.70
CA ILE A 135 5.61 10.34 -27.65
C ILE A 135 4.28 10.80 -27.09
N SER A 136 3.20 10.62 -27.87
CA SER A 136 1.84 10.92 -27.46
C SER A 136 1.24 9.72 -26.72
N ILE A 137 0.74 9.93 -25.52
CA ILE A 137 0.21 8.87 -24.65
C ILE A 137 -1.18 9.27 -24.18
N VAL A 138 -2.17 8.41 -24.44
CA VAL A 138 -3.52 8.59 -23.90
C VAL A 138 -3.52 8.03 -22.48
N ARG A 139 -3.86 8.87 -21.50
CA ARG A 139 -3.94 8.48 -20.09
C ARG A 139 -5.07 7.50 -19.85
N ASP A 140 -4.87 6.61 -18.88
CA ASP A 140 -5.86 5.61 -18.48
C ASP A 140 -5.81 5.43 -16.96
N VAL A 141 -6.75 4.66 -16.40
CA VAL A 141 -6.67 4.19 -15.02
C VAL A 141 -5.55 3.14 -14.92
N ILE A 142 -4.60 3.42 -14.05
CA ILE A 142 -3.47 2.53 -13.77
C ILE A 142 -3.76 1.81 -12.47
N THR A 143 -3.90 0.50 -12.54
CA THR A 143 -4.12 -0.35 -11.37
C THR A 143 -2.77 -0.77 -10.79
N ILE A 144 -2.58 -0.54 -9.49
CA ILE A 144 -1.39 -0.99 -8.77
C ILE A 144 -1.70 -2.40 -8.23
N PRO A 145 -0.89 -3.43 -8.55
CA PRO A 145 -1.08 -4.74 -7.97
C PRO A 145 -0.84 -4.72 -6.45
N ALA A 146 -1.91 -4.84 -5.67
CA ALA A 146 -1.81 -4.94 -4.20
C ALA A 146 -1.42 -6.36 -3.75
N VAL A 147 -1.55 -7.38 -4.61
CA VAL A 147 -1.31 -8.78 -4.28
C VAL A 147 -0.30 -9.40 -5.25
N GLU A 148 0.78 -9.96 -4.70
CA GLU A 148 1.80 -10.70 -5.46
C GLU A 148 1.71 -12.19 -5.13
N PRO A 149 1.10 -13.02 -5.98
CA PRO A 149 1.08 -14.47 -5.77
C PRO A 149 2.37 -15.12 -6.29
N LYS A 150 2.88 -16.10 -5.52
CA LYS A 150 4.01 -16.96 -5.90
C LYS A 150 3.74 -18.40 -5.48
N VAL A 151 4.38 -19.34 -6.14
CA VAL A 151 4.41 -20.74 -5.72
C VAL A 151 5.79 -21.03 -5.16
N LEU A 152 5.83 -21.44 -3.90
CA LEU A 152 7.04 -21.82 -3.18
C LEU A 152 7.01 -23.31 -2.84
N ARG A 153 8.12 -23.80 -2.29
CA ARG A 153 8.20 -25.16 -1.78
C ARG A 153 8.79 -25.17 -0.38
N THR A 154 8.30 -26.06 0.46
CA THR A 154 8.91 -26.35 1.75
C THR A 154 10.25 -27.07 1.57
N PRO A 155 11.09 -27.19 2.61
CA PRO A 155 12.33 -27.98 2.56
C PRO A 155 12.11 -29.42 2.08
N ASN A 156 10.99 -30.07 2.44
CA ASN A 156 10.63 -31.41 1.98
C ASN A 156 9.92 -31.44 0.62
N GLY A 157 9.84 -30.31 -0.08
CA GLY A 157 9.32 -30.20 -1.45
C GLY A 157 7.81 -30.04 -1.58
N ALA A 158 7.06 -29.89 -0.48
CA ALA A 158 5.62 -29.65 -0.53
C ALA A 158 5.31 -28.26 -1.11
N THR A 159 4.26 -28.17 -1.92
CA THR A 159 3.84 -26.91 -2.56
C THR A 159 3.20 -25.98 -1.55
N VAL A 160 3.56 -24.69 -1.62
CA VAL A 160 3.05 -23.60 -0.78
C VAL A 160 2.58 -22.46 -1.68
N GLY A 161 1.35 -21.99 -1.48
CA GLY A 161 0.86 -20.73 -2.05
C GLY A 161 1.38 -19.58 -1.20
N TYR A 162 2.14 -18.69 -1.81
CA TYR A 162 2.60 -17.46 -1.18
C TYR A 162 1.84 -16.28 -1.76
N LEU A 163 1.27 -15.47 -0.88
CA LEU A 163 0.50 -14.28 -1.20
C LEU A 163 1.07 -13.09 -0.42
N ARG A 164 1.78 -12.19 -1.10
CA ARG A 164 2.18 -10.91 -0.49
C ARG A 164 1.06 -9.90 -0.73
N LEU A 165 0.57 -9.31 0.34
CA LEU A 165 -0.39 -8.22 0.30
C LEU A 165 0.34 -6.92 0.69
N ALA A 166 0.48 -5.99 -0.26
CA ALA A 166 1.25 -4.78 -0.07
C ALA A 166 0.47 -3.69 0.70
N GLU A 167 -0.86 -3.63 0.49
CA GLU A 167 -1.75 -2.66 1.14
C GLU A 167 -3.21 -3.14 1.09
N PHE A 168 -4.07 -2.52 1.90
CA PHE A 168 -5.52 -2.78 1.91
C PHE A 168 -6.27 -1.69 1.14
N SER A 169 -5.93 -1.52 -0.13
CA SER A 169 -6.65 -0.60 -1.03
C SER A 169 -8.05 -1.12 -1.35
N GLU A 170 -8.88 -0.28 -1.98
CA GLU A 170 -10.25 -0.62 -2.37
C GLU A 170 -10.32 -1.89 -3.23
N ILE A 171 -9.39 -2.00 -4.19
CA ILE A 171 -9.34 -3.13 -5.14
C ILE A 171 -8.61 -4.36 -4.59
N ALA A 172 -7.86 -4.23 -3.49
CA ALA A 172 -7.04 -5.31 -2.95
C ALA A 172 -7.86 -6.54 -2.55
N GLY A 173 -9.12 -6.36 -2.11
CA GLY A 173 -10.01 -7.47 -1.78
C GLY A 173 -10.31 -8.38 -2.97
N ASP A 174 -10.61 -7.80 -4.15
CA ASP A 174 -10.87 -8.55 -5.38
C ASP A 174 -9.61 -9.23 -5.90
N GLN A 175 -8.48 -8.51 -5.88
CA GLN A 175 -7.18 -9.06 -6.29
C GLN A 175 -6.77 -10.23 -5.39
N PHE A 176 -6.98 -10.10 -4.07
CA PHE A 176 -6.67 -11.15 -3.11
C PHE A 176 -7.53 -12.40 -3.34
N HIS A 177 -8.84 -12.23 -3.48
CA HIS A 177 -9.75 -13.33 -3.79
C HIS A 177 -9.32 -14.07 -5.06
N ALA A 178 -9.05 -13.35 -6.16
CA ALA A 178 -8.60 -13.94 -7.42
C ALA A 178 -7.25 -14.67 -7.31
N ALA A 179 -6.31 -14.13 -6.52
CA ALA A 179 -5.02 -14.76 -6.26
C ALA A 179 -5.17 -16.03 -5.40
N LEU A 180 -5.98 -15.94 -4.33
CA LEU A 180 -6.28 -17.08 -3.45
C LEU A 180 -7.00 -18.19 -4.20
N GLN A 181 -7.95 -17.86 -5.10
CA GLN A 181 -8.66 -18.83 -5.92
C GLN A 181 -7.67 -19.70 -6.73
N LYS A 182 -6.63 -19.10 -7.33
CA LYS A 182 -5.59 -19.84 -8.07
C LYS A 182 -4.83 -20.82 -7.16
N VAL A 183 -4.57 -20.43 -5.91
CA VAL A 183 -3.92 -21.29 -4.91
C VAL A 183 -4.81 -22.48 -4.55
N VAL A 184 -6.11 -22.23 -4.35
CA VAL A 184 -7.09 -23.27 -4.01
C VAL A 184 -7.32 -24.22 -5.19
N ASP A 185 -7.45 -23.69 -6.42
CA ASP A 185 -7.59 -24.50 -7.66
C ASP A 185 -6.40 -25.43 -7.89
N ALA A 186 -5.20 -24.99 -7.50
CA ALA A 186 -3.99 -25.82 -7.49
C ALA A 186 -3.97 -26.87 -6.36
N LYS A 187 -5.08 -26.99 -5.59
CA LYS A 187 -5.23 -27.91 -4.44
C LYS A 187 -4.13 -27.75 -3.38
N THR A 188 -3.61 -26.55 -3.24
CA THR A 188 -2.60 -26.22 -2.24
C THR A 188 -3.29 -25.98 -0.90
N THR A 189 -2.88 -26.75 0.11
CA THR A 189 -3.41 -26.64 1.49
C THR A 189 -2.43 -25.96 2.44
N ARG A 190 -1.38 -25.37 1.91
CA ARG A 190 -0.35 -24.62 2.63
C ARG A 190 -0.24 -23.22 2.08
N ILE A 191 -0.46 -22.23 2.91
CA ILE A 191 -0.48 -20.82 2.51
C ILE A 191 0.45 -20.02 3.43
N VAL A 192 1.27 -19.16 2.83
CA VAL A 192 1.97 -18.05 3.48
C VAL A 192 1.32 -16.77 3.03
N LEU A 193 0.79 -15.99 3.96
CA LEU A 193 0.33 -14.63 3.76
C LEU A 193 1.39 -13.66 4.29
N ASP A 194 1.98 -12.86 3.41
CA ASP A 194 3.01 -11.90 3.78
C ASP A 194 2.42 -10.49 3.92
N LEU A 195 2.41 -9.99 5.16
CA LEU A 195 1.95 -8.65 5.54
C LEU A 195 3.13 -7.76 5.99
N ARG A 196 4.37 -8.17 5.75
CA ARG A 196 5.53 -7.35 6.09
C ARG A 196 5.52 -6.06 5.27
N ASP A 197 5.83 -4.95 5.93
CA ASP A 197 5.84 -3.59 5.35
C ASP A 197 4.49 -3.14 4.77
N ASN A 198 3.39 -3.76 5.20
CA ASN A 198 2.04 -3.37 4.82
C ASN A 198 1.47 -2.36 5.83
N PRO A 199 1.32 -1.06 5.47
CA PRO A 199 0.90 0.00 6.38
C PRO A 199 -0.60 -0.06 6.76
N GLY A 200 -1.37 -0.94 6.14
CA GLY A 200 -2.81 -1.07 6.31
C GLY A 200 -3.61 -0.54 5.12
N GLY A 201 -4.68 0.17 5.38
CA GLY A 201 -5.64 0.71 4.43
C GLY A 201 -7.09 0.58 4.94
N TYR A 202 -8.03 0.23 4.07
CA TYR A 202 -9.45 0.15 4.42
C TYR A 202 -9.78 -1.03 5.34
N LEU A 203 -10.57 -0.75 6.39
CA LEU A 203 -11.11 -1.77 7.31
C LEU A 203 -12.05 -2.75 6.60
N SER A 204 -12.84 -2.27 5.64
CA SER A 204 -13.72 -3.09 4.81
C SER A 204 -12.94 -4.13 4.00
N THR A 205 -11.78 -3.74 3.47
CA THR A 205 -10.88 -4.65 2.73
C THR A 205 -10.25 -5.68 3.69
N ALA A 206 -9.84 -5.25 4.89
CA ALA A 206 -9.33 -6.17 5.91
C ALA A 206 -10.38 -7.21 6.33
N LEU A 207 -11.63 -6.78 6.54
CA LEU A 207 -12.76 -7.65 6.84
C LEU A 207 -12.99 -8.67 5.73
N ARG A 208 -13.00 -8.21 4.48
CA ARG A 208 -13.20 -9.07 3.30
C ARG A 208 -12.10 -10.14 3.20
N ILE A 209 -10.83 -9.74 3.34
CA ILE A 209 -9.70 -10.69 3.28
C ILE A 209 -9.69 -11.61 4.50
N ALA A 210 -10.04 -11.12 5.70
CA ALA A 210 -10.21 -11.98 6.89
C ALA A 210 -11.27 -13.06 6.66
N SER A 211 -12.36 -12.70 5.98
CA SER A 211 -13.47 -13.61 5.66
C SER A 211 -13.08 -14.75 4.71
N GLU A 212 -11.98 -14.61 3.96
CA GLU A 212 -11.43 -15.70 3.16
C GLU A 212 -10.89 -16.86 4.02
N PHE A 213 -10.50 -16.58 5.25
CA PHE A 213 -9.89 -17.56 6.18
C PHE A 213 -10.75 -17.86 7.41
N ILE A 214 -11.66 -16.95 7.79
CA ILE A 214 -12.54 -17.04 8.95
C ILE A 214 -13.98 -17.17 8.45
N GLY A 215 -14.57 -18.34 8.61
CA GLY A 215 -15.93 -18.62 8.13
C GLY A 215 -17.02 -17.92 8.93
N ASP A 216 -16.83 -17.74 10.24
CA ASP A 216 -17.74 -17.03 11.16
C ASP A 216 -16.97 -16.51 12.38
N GLY A 217 -17.54 -15.51 13.01
CA GLY A 217 -17.07 -14.92 14.27
C GLY A 217 -16.52 -13.53 14.12
N VAL A 218 -16.15 -12.94 15.25
CA VAL A 218 -15.64 -11.56 15.33
C VAL A 218 -14.28 -11.47 14.65
N VAL A 219 -14.07 -10.44 13.82
CA VAL A 219 -12.79 -10.09 13.20
C VAL A 219 -12.11 -8.97 14.00
N TYR A 220 -12.86 -7.94 14.39
CA TYR A 220 -12.40 -6.89 15.29
C TYR A 220 -13.57 -6.24 16.03
N ILE A 221 -13.26 -5.47 17.05
CA ILE A 221 -14.23 -4.72 17.85
C ILE A 221 -13.83 -3.24 17.80
N GLU A 222 -14.75 -2.37 17.43
CA GLU A 222 -14.57 -0.93 17.60
C GLU A 222 -15.10 -0.51 18.97
N GLU A 223 -14.38 0.38 19.65
CA GLU A 223 -14.82 0.99 20.90
C GLU A 223 -14.72 2.52 20.78
N ASP A 224 -15.86 3.20 20.88
CA ASP A 224 -15.95 4.65 20.79
C ASP A 224 -15.50 5.33 22.09
N LYS A 225 -15.51 6.66 22.09
CA LYS A 225 -15.14 7.47 23.28
C LYS A 225 -16.06 7.28 24.49
N ALA A 226 -17.27 6.77 24.29
CA ALA A 226 -18.22 6.46 25.37
C ALA A 226 -18.03 5.02 25.90
N GLY A 227 -17.12 4.25 25.33
CA GLY A 227 -16.87 2.85 25.68
C GLY A 227 -17.88 1.87 25.07
N VAL A 228 -18.68 2.33 24.11
CA VAL A 228 -19.59 1.46 23.38
C VAL A 228 -18.82 0.61 22.39
N ARG A 229 -19.02 -0.71 22.47
CA ARG A 229 -18.35 -1.70 21.63
C ARG A 229 -19.24 -2.19 20.52
N THR A 230 -18.72 -2.19 19.29
CA THR A 230 -19.37 -2.72 18.10
C THR A 230 -18.51 -3.82 17.51
N GLU A 231 -19.06 -5.03 17.43
CA GLU A 231 -18.36 -6.18 16.82
C GLU A 231 -18.52 -6.17 15.30
N THR A 232 -17.41 -6.32 14.59
CA THR A 232 -17.40 -6.59 13.16
C THR A 232 -17.07 -8.06 12.94
N ARG A 233 -17.95 -8.78 12.25
CA ARG A 233 -17.91 -10.23 12.09
C ARG A 233 -17.57 -10.62 10.65
N ALA A 234 -16.95 -11.79 10.48
CA ALA A 234 -16.66 -12.36 9.16
C ALA A 234 -17.94 -12.53 8.33
N GLN A 235 -17.82 -12.30 7.04
CA GLN A 235 -18.95 -12.30 6.08
C GLN A 235 -19.32 -13.70 5.60
N GLY A 236 -18.49 -14.71 5.86
CA GLY A 236 -18.68 -16.07 5.37
C GLY A 236 -18.31 -16.25 3.88
N GLY A 237 -18.39 -17.46 3.38
CA GLY A 237 -18.16 -17.78 1.96
C GLY A 237 -16.71 -17.79 1.49
N GLY A 238 -15.74 -17.67 2.41
CA GLY A 238 -14.32 -17.61 2.08
C GLY A 238 -13.75 -18.93 1.53
N LEU A 239 -12.76 -18.82 0.66
CA LEU A 239 -12.16 -19.93 -0.10
C LEU A 239 -11.27 -20.86 0.76
N ALA A 240 -10.71 -20.37 1.85
CA ALA A 240 -9.72 -21.07 2.66
C ALA A 240 -10.12 -21.16 4.15
N THR A 241 -11.42 -21.24 4.45
CA THR A 241 -11.95 -21.33 5.83
C THR A 241 -11.73 -22.69 6.49
N SER A 242 -11.45 -23.74 5.71
CA SER A 242 -11.19 -25.08 6.23
C SER A 242 -9.93 -25.12 7.09
N THR A 243 -10.01 -25.79 8.24
CA THR A 243 -8.85 -26.03 9.13
C THR A 243 -7.79 -26.96 8.52
N THR A 244 -8.11 -27.66 7.42
CA THR A 244 -7.13 -28.44 6.66
C THR A 244 -6.16 -27.55 5.88
N VAL A 245 -6.51 -26.29 5.63
CA VAL A 245 -5.62 -25.29 5.05
C VAL A 245 -4.75 -24.71 6.15
N ARG A 246 -3.45 -25.02 6.14
CA ARG A 246 -2.45 -24.47 7.06
C ARG A 246 -2.07 -23.07 6.61
N LEU A 247 -2.17 -22.10 7.48
CA LEU A 247 -1.89 -20.69 7.20
C LEU A 247 -0.81 -20.15 8.14
N ILE A 248 0.22 -19.57 7.56
CA ILE A 248 1.24 -18.81 8.27
C ILE A 248 1.14 -17.35 7.81
N VAL A 249 1.23 -16.40 8.73
CA VAL A 249 1.25 -14.97 8.43
C VAL A 249 2.60 -14.39 8.81
N LEU A 250 3.26 -13.73 7.85
CA LEU A 250 4.51 -13.01 8.09
C LEU A 250 4.19 -11.57 8.47
N VAL A 251 4.81 -11.10 9.54
CA VAL A 251 4.62 -9.72 10.05
C VAL A 251 5.95 -9.10 10.46
N ASN A 252 6.04 -7.78 10.42
CA ASN A 252 7.17 -7.02 10.93
C ASN A 252 6.72 -5.64 11.47
N LYS A 253 7.68 -4.80 11.84
CA LYS A 253 7.43 -3.45 12.35
C LYS A 253 6.70 -2.53 11.37
N GLY A 254 6.70 -2.84 10.08
CA GLY A 254 5.95 -2.13 9.03
C GLY A 254 4.50 -2.61 8.88
N SER A 255 4.12 -3.74 9.50
CA SER A 255 2.73 -4.22 9.51
C SER A 255 1.90 -3.37 10.46
N ALA A 256 0.94 -2.59 9.94
CA ALA A 256 0.19 -1.62 10.75
C ALA A 256 -1.32 -1.61 10.44
N SER A 257 -2.15 -1.14 11.40
CA SER A 257 -3.58 -0.84 11.20
C SER A 257 -4.38 -2.05 10.66
N ALA A 258 -4.93 -1.98 9.44
CA ALA A 258 -5.69 -3.06 8.78
C ALA A 258 -4.91 -4.39 8.71
N SER A 259 -3.57 -4.32 8.54
CA SER A 259 -2.69 -5.50 8.62
C SER A 259 -2.74 -6.15 10.01
N GLU A 260 -2.76 -5.33 11.05
CA GLU A 260 -2.82 -5.80 12.44
C GLU A 260 -4.21 -6.32 12.79
N ILE A 261 -5.27 -5.74 12.21
CA ILE A 261 -6.63 -6.28 12.34
C ILE A 261 -6.72 -7.68 11.76
N LEU A 262 -6.25 -7.87 10.52
CA LEU A 262 -6.23 -9.19 9.88
C LEU A 262 -5.36 -10.19 10.66
N ALA A 263 -4.11 -9.83 10.96
CA ALA A 263 -3.18 -10.69 11.69
C ALA A 263 -3.70 -11.04 13.08
N GLY A 264 -4.20 -10.04 13.84
CA GLY A 264 -4.76 -10.22 15.17
C GLY A 264 -6.01 -11.10 15.20
N ALA A 265 -6.89 -10.94 14.19
CA ALA A 265 -8.06 -11.81 14.02
C ALA A 265 -7.66 -13.25 13.76
N LEU A 266 -6.72 -13.49 12.86
CA LEU A 266 -6.23 -14.84 12.54
C LEU A 266 -5.51 -15.48 13.72
N GLN A 267 -4.73 -14.71 14.48
CA GLN A 267 -4.04 -15.18 15.70
C GLN A 267 -5.04 -15.52 16.80
N ASP A 268 -5.91 -14.60 17.18
CA ASP A 268 -6.87 -14.76 18.28
C ASP A 268 -7.85 -15.93 18.05
N ARG A 269 -8.14 -16.21 16.77
CA ARG A 269 -8.99 -17.33 16.35
C ARG A 269 -8.25 -18.65 16.24
N GLY A 270 -6.93 -18.68 16.47
CA GLY A 270 -6.09 -19.87 16.25
C GLY A 270 -6.10 -20.33 14.78
N ARG A 271 -6.43 -19.42 13.84
CA ARG A 271 -6.54 -19.75 12.42
C ARG A 271 -5.19 -19.76 11.72
N ALA A 272 -4.25 -18.95 12.18
CA ALA A 272 -2.90 -18.84 11.65
C ALA A 272 -1.87 -18.72 12.76
N VAL A 273 -0.62 -19.07 12.42
CA VAL A 273 0.56 -18.79 13.23
C VAL A 273 1.25 -17.55 12.67
N LEU A 274 1.49 -16.54 13.50
CA LEU A 274 2.23 -15.34 13.14
C LEU A 274 3.74 -15.58 13.32
N VAL A 275 4.52 -15.21 12.29
CA VAL A 275 5.98 -15.36 12.27
C VAL A 275 6.64 -14.03 11.88
N GLY A 276 7.67 -13.62 12.59
CA GLY A 276 8.44 -12.42 12.30
C GLY A 276 8.70 -11.54 13.51
N GLU A 277 8.50 -10.24 13.38
CA GLU A 277 8.71 -9.25 14.44
C GLU A 277 7.39 -8.68 14.93
N THR A 278 7.41 -8.08 16.15
CA THR A 278 6.28 -7.32 16.68
C THR A 278 5.84 -6.24 15.69
N THR A 279 4.53 -6.11 15.48
CA THR A 279 3.94 -5.17 14.53
C THR A 279 3.99 -3.74 15.05
N PHE A 280 3.53 -2.78 14.24
CA PHE A 280 3.64 -1.34 14.52
C PHE A 280 2.90 -0.88 15.78
N GLY A 281 1.69 -1.36 16.00
CA GLY A 281 0.86 -0.96 17.13
C GLY A 281 -0.03 0.26 16.86
N LYS A 282 -0.75 0.27 15.73
CA LYS A 282 -1.76 1.30 15.44
C LYS A 282 -3.16 0.80 15.75
N GLY A 283 -3.57 1.02 17.01
CA GLY A 283 -4.84 0.53 17.58
C GLY A 283 -6.00 1.52 17.49
N VAL A 284 -6.03 2.41 16.48
CA VAL A 284 -7.07 3.45 16.33
C VAL A 284 -7.70 3.42 14.93
N VAL A 285 -8.95 3.89 14.84
CA VAL A 285 -9.73 4.03 13.63
C VAL A 285 -9.84 5.51 13.27
N GLN A 286 -9.55 5.85 12.00
CA GLN A 286 -9.75 7.19 11.47
C GLN A 286 -10.96 7.23 10.54
N THR A 287 -11.62 8.39 10.51
CA THR A 287 -12.54 8.79 9.45
C THR A 287 -11.89 9.83 8.56
N PHE A 288 -12.35 9.89 7.32
CA PHE A 288 -11.95 10.91 6.34
C PHE A 288 -13.16 11.80 6.05
N MET A 289 -12.94 13.09 6.01
CA MET A 289 -13.97 14.08 5.71
C MET A 289 -13.44 15.00 4.61
N ASP A 290 -14.12 15.02 3.48
CA ASP A 290 -13.81 15.94 2.39
C ASP A 290 -14.33 17.33 2.73
N LEU A 291 -13.53 18.36 2.47
CA LEU A 291 -13.90 19.75 2.62
C LEU A 291 -14.25 20.35 1.23
N SER A 292 -15.04 21.42 1.23
CA SER A 292 -15.59 21.99 0.00
C SER A 292 -14.57 22.58 -0.96
N ASP A 293 -13.35 22.82 -0.49
CA ASP A 293 -12.23 23.35 -1.27
C ASP A 293 -11.29 22.26 -1.82
N GLY A 294 -11.65 20.97 -1.62
CA GLY A 294 -10.88 19.81 -2.03
C GLY A 294 -9.82 19.37 -1.02
N SER A 295 -9.65 20.07 0.09
CA SER A 295 -8.85 19.64 1.22
C SER A 295 -9.59 18.59 2.06
N GLY A 296 -8.96 17.99 3.06
CA GLY A 296 -9.57 16.96 3.87
C GLY A 296 -9.14 16.96 5.33
N LEU A 297 -9.96 16.31 6.15
CA LEU A 297 -9.65 16.00 7.53
C LEU A 297 -9.62 14.48 7.71
N LYS A 298 -8.52 14.00 8.28
CA LYS A 298 -8.38 12.64 8.79
C LYS A 298 -8.40 12.70 10.29
N LEU A 299 -9.41 12.12 10.93
CA LEU A 299 -9.62 12.24 12.37
C LEU A 299 -9.76 10.87 13.03
N THR A 300 -9.11 10.67 14.16
CA THR A 300 -9.33 9.48 15.00
C THR A 300 -10.69 9.58 15.68
N ILE A 301 -11.52 8.55 15.51
CA ILE A 301 -12.89 8.48 16.01
C ILE A 301 -13.13 7.34 16.99
N ALA A 302 -12.33 6.28 16.95
CA ALA A 302 -12.48 5.12 17.81
C ALA A 302 -11.13 4.42 18.01
N LYS A 303 -11.07 3.54 18.99
CA LYS A 303 -10.03 2.50 19.06
C LYS A 303 -10.60 1.18 18.55
N TRP A 304 -9.74 0.31 18.08
CA TRP A 304 -10.12 -1.04 17.74
C TRP A 304 -9.39 -2.06 18.63
N LEU A 305 -10.05 -3.17 18.85
CA LEU A 305 -9.57 -4.28 19.67
C LEU A 305 -9.59 -5.56 18.82
N THR A 306 -8.67 -6.47 19.11
CA THR A 306 -8.70 -7.83 18.55
C THR A 306 -9.95 -8.58 19.01
N PRO A 307 -10.32 -9.73 18.40
CA PRO A 307 -11.46 -10.53 18.87
C PRO A 307 -11.45 -10.87 20.36
N ASN A 308 -10.27 -11.07 20.94
CA ASN A 308 -10.10 -11.31 22.37
C ASN A 308 -10.07 -10.05 23.23
N GLY A 309 -10.38 -8.88 22.66
CA GLY A 309 -10.47 -7.61 23.37
C GLY A 309 -9.11 -6.95 23.67
N ARG A 310 -8.02 -7.36 23.05
CA ARG A 310 -6.71 -6.73 23.22
C ARG A 310 -6.63 -5.41 22.47
N TRP A 311 -6.23 -4.33 23.13
CA TRP A 311 -5.89 -3.06 22.50
C TRP A 311 -4.39 -2.99 22.25
N ILE A 312 -3.99 -2.86 21.00
CA ILE A 312 -2.57 -3.02 20.59
C ILE A 312 -1.84 -1.68 20.40
N GLN A 313 -2.48 -0.56 20.75
CA GLN A 313 -1.89 0.78 20.57
C GLN A 313 -0.53 0.89 21.23
N GLY A 314 0.50 1.22 20.47
CA GLY A 314 1.88 1.40 20.93
C GLY A 314 2.62 0.11 21.31
N THR A 315 1.92 -1.04 21.34
CA THR A 315 2.53 -2.33 21.73
C THR A 315 2.64 -3.30 20.54
N GLY A 316 1.75 -3.20 19.55
CA GLY A 316 1.68 -4.12 18.43
C GLY A 316 1.22 -5.53 18.79
N LEU A 317 1.18 -6.40 17.78
CA LEU A 317 0.96 -7.83 17.94
C LEU A 317 2.31 -8.54 18.08
N THR A 318 2.48 -9.33 19.11
CA THR A 318 3.64 -10.20 19.26
C THR A 318 3.42 -11.47 18.44
N PRO A 319 4.31 -11.81 17.49
CA PRO A 319 4.20 -13.06 16.73
C PRO A 319 4.30 -14.28 17.62
N ASP A 320 3.66 -15.37 17.21
CA ASP A 320 3.76 -16.68 17.89
C ASP A 320 5.18 -17.26 17.79
N ARG A 321 5.89 -16.91 16.70
CA ARG A 321 7.30 -17.22 16.49
C ARG A 321 8.08 -15.96 16.10
N ILE A 322 8.86 -15.47 17.04
CA ILE A 322 9.74 -14.32 16.82
C ILE A 322 10.93 -14.74 15.97
N VAL A 323 11.11 -14.10 14.83
CA VAL A 323 12.25 -14.26 13.93
C VAL A 323 12.67 -12.88 13.46
N PRO A 324 13.88 -12.42 13.75
CA PRO A 324 14.36 -11.10 13.29
C PRO A 324 14.41 -11.02 11.77
N THR A 325 14.04 -9.86 11.25
CA THR A 325 14.27 -9.53 9.83
C THR A 325 15.75 -9.22 9.61
N VAL A 326 16.22 -9.47 8.39
CA VAL A 326 17.56 -9.07 7.95
C VAL A 326 17.49 -7.72 7.22
N ALA A 327 18.67 -7.10 7.00
CA ALA A 327 18.74 -5.84 6.28
C ALA A 327 18.09 -5.93 4.89
N PRO A 328 17.43 -4.86 4.42
CA PRO A 328 16.87 -4.81 3.07
C PRO A 328 17.92 -5.16 2.01
N GLY A 329 17.54 -5.98 1.02
CA GLY A 329 18.44 -6.42 -0.05
C GLY A 329 19.29 -7.66 0.30
N SER A 330 19.16 -8.24 1.49
CA SER A 330 19.74 -9.56 1.78
C SER A 330 19.14 -10.64 0.89
N ALA A 331 19.97 -11.56 0.41
CA ALA A 331 19.50 -12.74 -0.31
C ALA A 331 18.80 -13.76 0.61
N ASP A 332 19.05 -13.68 1.92
CA ASP A 332 18.47 -14.58 2.93
C ASP A 332 17.18 -13.97 3.50
N ASP A 333 16.13 -14.78 3.60
CA ASP A 333 14.87 -14.43 4.26
C ASP A 333 14.59 -15.45 5.38
N PRO A 334 15.14 -15.25 6.58
CA PRO A 334 14.97 -16.18 7.69
C PRO A 334 13.53 -16.28 8.17
N VAL A 335 12.73 -15.23 8.01
CA VAL A 335 11.32 -15.20 8.38
C VAL A 335 10.52 -16.13 7.47
N LEU A 336 10.71 -16.01 6.15
CA LEU A 336 10.08 -16.89 5.18
C LEU A 336 10.58 -18.33 5.32
N ALA A 337 11.88 -18.55 5.54
CA ALA A 337 12.44 -19.89 5.77
C ALA A 337 11.82 -20.57 6.99
N ALA A 338 11.64 -19.83 8.10
CA ALA A 338 10.96 -20.34 9.29
C ALA A 338 9.47 -20.69 9.00
N ALA A 339 8.77 -19.88 8.22
CA ALA A 339 7.38 -20.15 7.82
C ALA A 339 7.27 -21.41 6.97
N LEU A 340 8.17 -21.58 5.99
CA LEU A 340 8.20 -22.78 5.14
C LEU A 340 8.49 -24.05 5.95
N SER A 341 9.39 -23.99 6.94
CA SER A 341 9.69 -25.10 7.85
C SER A 341 8.49 -25.47 8.73
N LEU A 342 7.67 -24.50 9.13
CA LEU A 342 6.44 -24.76 9.89
C LEU A 342 5.34 -25.41 9.03
N LEU A 343 5.40 -25.30 7.72
CA LEU A 343 4.44 -25.88 6.78
C LEU A 343 4.85 -27.26 6.26
N ASP A 344 6.03 -27.74 6.60
CA ASP A 344 6.43 -29.12 6.35
C ASP A 344 5.65 -30.11 7.26
#